data_8c0ad72580e1af5bfa82bbc310bd53d2
#
_entry.id   8c0ad72580e1af5bfa82bbc310bd53d2
#
_cell.length_a   1.000
_cell.length_b   1.000
_cell.length_c   1.000
_cell.angle_alpha   90.00
_cell.angle_beta   90.00
_cell.angle_gamma   90.00
#
_symmetry.space_group_name_H-M   'P 1'
#
loop_
_entity.id
_entity.type
_entity.pdbx_description
1 polymer ?
#
loop_
_entity_poly.entity_id
_entity_poly.type
_entity_poly.pdbx_seq_one_letter_code
_entity_poly.pdbx_strand_id
1 'polypeptide(L)'
;MIRRPPRSTPKPSSAASDVYKRQEIDIRFCSSIDPVDLNQTLNGLNPETTIFVITSKSFNTKETLVLMENAKKWLEDSIGIEGFSKHLVGITGSREKATNLVIEETMIFDLPDWVGGRFSLSSAAGLVLMISIGPDEFFHLLSGMEEIDNKTLSEHFESNGTLLLSLIDIWNRSFLNYPTMAVVPYSSQMSYFPAYLQQLMMESLGKNIRRDRHGFDNSVGSVIWGATGTEGQHAFFQFLHFLKFR
;
A
#
# COMPACT_ATOMS: atom_id res chain seq x y z
N MET A 1 23.43 -12.36 0.19
CA MET A 1 24.25 -12.38 1.43
C MET A 1 24.30 -10.95 1.97
N ILE A 2 23.40 -10.60 2.91
CA ILE A 2 23.33 -9.26 3.49
C ILE A 2 24.27 -9.22 4.69
N ARG A 3 25.30 -8.40 4.62
CA ARG A 3 26.25 -8.19 5.73
C ARG A 3 25.60 -7.30 6.79
N ARG A 4 25.63 -7.73 8.05
CA ARG A 4 25.28 -6.91 9.21
C ARG A 4 26.20 -5.68 9.28
N PRO A 5 25.67 -4.48 9.60
CA PRO A 5 26.51 -3.29 9.83
C PRO A 5 27.34 -3.45 11.11
N PRO A 6 28.49 -2.77 11.22
CA PRO A 6 29.37 -2.88 12.39
C PRO A 6 28.73 -2.24 13.63
N ARG A 7 28.91 -2.93 14.78
CA ARG A 7 28.50 -2.45 16.10
C ARG A 7 29.44 -1.32 16.58
N SER A 8 29.00 -0.09 16.41
CA SER A 8 29.41 1.02 17.30
C SER A 8 28.44 2.18 17.12
N THR A 9 27.39 2.23 17.93
CA THR A 9 26.49 3.37 17.98
C THR A 9 26.45 3.97 19.37
N PRO A 10 26.39 5.31 19.51
CA PRO A 10 26.11 5.99 20.78
C PRO A 10 24.76 5.49 21.34
N LYS A 11 24.61 5.52 22.67
CA LYS A 11 23.35 5.10 23.33
C LYS A 11 22.16 5.74 22.63
N PRO A 12 21.22 4.95 22.07
CA PRO A 12 20.05 5.48 21.41
C PRO A 12 19.16 6.19 22.47
N SER A 13 18.50 7.29 22.07
CA SER A 13 17.37 7.83 22.82
C SER A 13 16.28 6.75 22.96
N SER A 14 15.39 6.87 23.94
CA SER A 14 14.32 5.88 24.17
C SER A 14 13.51 5.56 22.90
N ALA A 15 13.24 6.58 22.08
CA ALA A 15 12.59 6.41 20.76
C ALA A 15 13.40 5.54 19.80
N ALA A 16 14.73 5.73 19.73
CA ALA A 16 15.60 4.90 18.89
C ALA A 16 15.71 3.46 19.40
N SER A 17 15.60 3.23 20.73
CA SER A 17 15.56 1.88 21.31
C SER A 17 14.25 1.16 21.01
N ASP A 18 13.14 1.89 20.90
CA ASP A 18 11.84 1.34 20.56
C ASP A 18 11.75 0.99 19.06
N VAL A 19 12.29 1.82 18.18
CA VAL A 19 12.45 1.51 16.75
C VAL A 19 13.36 0.29 16.55
N TYR A 20 14.44 0.18 17.32
CA TYR A 20 15.34 -0.98 17.25
C TYR A 20 14.67 -2.27 17.73
N LYS A 21 13.85 -2.22 18.79
CA LYS A 21 13.07 -3.37 19.26
C LYS A 21 12.02 -3.83 18.27
N ARG A 22 11.43 -2.90 17.49
CA ARG A 22 10.44 -3.22 16.44
C ARG A 22 11.06 -3.89 15.20
N GLN A 23 12.37 -3.79 14.99
CA GLN A 23 13.07 -4.53 13.93
C GLN A 23 13.12 -6.07 14.20
N GLU A 24 12.64 -6.52 15.35
CA GLU A 24 12.50 -7.95 15.67
C GLU A 24 11.23 -8.57 15.05
N ILE A 25 10.29 -7.76 14.55
CA ILE A 25 9.08 -8.25 13.88
C ILE A 25 9.38 -8.42 12.39
N ASP A 26 9.31 -9.65 11.90
CA ASP A 26 9.40 -9.96 10.47
C ASP A 26 8.02 -9.74 9.83
N ILE A 27 7.89 -8.70 9.01
CA ILE A 27 6.65 -8.37 8.30
C ILE A 27 6.80 -8.78 6.84
N ARG A 28 5.87 -9.63 6.39
CA ARG A 28 5.83 -10.11 5.02
C ARG A 28 4.47 -9.81 4.39
N PHE A 29 4.46 -9.60 3.09
CA PHE A 29 3.24 -9.34 2.33
C PHE A 29 3.08 -10.44 1.28
N CYS A 30 1.86 -10.98 1.18
CA CYS A 30 1.47 -11.93 0.15
C CYS A 30 0.15 -11.46 -0.47
N SER A 31 0.18 -11.09 -1.72
CA SER A 31 -1.01 -10.63 -2.47
C SER A 31 -1.25 -11.43 -3.75
N SER A 32 -0.30 -12.26 -4.14
CA SER A 32 -0.40 -13.15 -5.29
C SER A 32 -0.96 -14.52 -4.89
N ILE A 33 -1.83 -15.08 -5.71
CA ILE A 33 -2.30 -16.47 -5.58
C ILE A 33 -1.27 -17.48 -6.13
N ASP A 34 -0.10 -17.01 -6.59
CA ASP A 34 0.97 -17.87 -7.03
C ASP A 34 1.48 -18.71 -5.83
N PRO A 35 1.43 -20.05 -5.90
CA PRO A 35 1.90 -20.91 -4.83
C PRO A 35 3.37 -20.69 -4.46
N VAL A 36 4.20 -20.26 -5.42
CA VAL A 36 5.62 -19.96 -5.18
C VAL A 36 5.77 -18.76 -4.26
N ASP A 37 5.00 -17.70 -4.49
CA ASP A 37 5.01 -16.49 -3.65
C ASP A 37 4.56 -16.79 -2.21
N LEU A 38 3.46 -17.54 -2.06
CA LEU A 38 2.99 -17.96 -0.74
C LEU A 38 4.01 -18.84 -0.01
N ASN A 39 4.58 -19.84 -0.68
CA ASN A 39 5.56 -20.71 -0.07
C ASN A 39 6.84 -19.96 0.35
N GLN A 40 7.29 -19.00 -0.46
CA GLN A 40 8.43 -18.14 -0.12
C GLN A 40 8.11 -17.24 1.07
N THR A 41 6.89 -16.70 1.13
CA THR A 41 6.43 -15.86 2.23
C THR A 41 6.39 -16.64 3.54
N LEU A 42 5.93 -17.88 3.53
CA LEU A 42 5.84 -18.73 4.73
C LEU A 42 7.19 -19.37 5.13
N ASN A 43 8.14 -19.44 4.22
CA ASN A 43 9.40 -20.11 4.46
C ASN A 43 10.17 -19.51 5.64
N GLY A 44 10.53 -20.36 6.61
CA GLY A 44 11.28 -19.98 7.81
C GLY A 44 10.45 -19.25 8.88
N LEU A 45 9.13 -19.10 8.72
CA LEU A 45 8.26 -18.63 9.78
C LEU A 45 7.96 -19.73 10.80
N ASN A 46 7.81 -19.33 12.07
CA ASN A 46 7.33 -20.23 13.13
C ASN A 46 5.81 -20.03 13.28
N PRO A 47 4.97 -21.07 13.04
CA PRO A 47 3.52 -20.95 13.16
C PRO A 47 3.02 -20.45 14.53
N GLU A 48 3.68 -20.85 15.62
CA GLU A 48 3.29 -20.44 16.97
C GLU A 48 3.44 -18.92 17.25
N THR A 49 4.27 -18.24 16.43
CA THR A 49 4.56 -16.80 16.60
C THR A 49 4.16 -15.96 15.38
N THR A 50 3.45 -16.57 14.43
CA THR A 50 3.01 -15.90 13.19
C THR A 50 1.56 -15.47 13.31
N ILE A 51 1.26 -14.22 12.96
CA ILE A 51 -0.09 -13.67 12.86
C ILE A 51 -0.36 -13.30 11.40
N PHE A 52 -1.53 -13.68 10.89
CA PHE A 52 -2.00 -13.29 9.56
C PHE A 52 -2.99 -12.15 9.66
N VAL A 53 -2.69 -11.03 9.03
CA VAL A 53 -3.61 -9.88 8.91
C VAL A 53 -4.28 -9.95 7.54
N ILE A 54 -5.57 -10.30 7.52
CA ILE A 54 -6.37 -10.49 6.32
C ILE A 54 -7.17 -9.22 6.07
N THR A 55 -6.78 -8.48 5.03
CA THR A 55 -7.42 -7.20 4.67
C THR A 55 -8.28 -7.39 3.43
N SER A 56 -9.59 -7.32 3.59
CA SER A 56 -10.54 -7.37 2.48
C SER A 56 -11.81 -6.60 2.82
N LYS A 57 -12.12 -5.54 2.10
CA LYS A 57 -13.28 -4.68 2.39
C LYS A 57 -14.59 -5.47 2.45
N SER A 58 -14.82 -6.40 1.53
CA SER A 58 -16.07 -7.15 1.41
C SER A 58 -15.97 -8.61 1.85
N PHE A 59 -14.76 -9.11 2.12
CA PHE A 59 -14.46 -10.54 2.30
C PHE A 59 -15.06 -11.43 1.19
N ASN A 60 -15.06 -10.91 -0.05
CA ASN A 60 -15.51 -11.62 -1.26
C ASN A 60 -14.40 -11.73 -2.31
N THR A 61 -13.25 -11.10 -2.07
CA THR A 61 -12.12 -11.12 -3.01
C THR A 61 -11.57 -12.55 -3.04
N LYS A 62 -11.71 -13.23 -4.18
CA LYS A 62 -11.35 -14.64 -4.33
C LYS A 62 -9.88 -14.91 -3.99
N GLU A 63 -8.99 -14.02 -4.44
CA GLU A 63 -7.57 -14.10 -4.19
C GLU A 63 -7.27 -14.08 -2.68
N THR A 64 -7.87 -13.15 -1.96
CA THR A 64 -7.70 -13.03 -0.50
C THR A 64 -8.24 -14.28 0.22
N LEU A 65 -9.39 -14.81 -0.20
CA LEU A 65 -9.96 -16.01 0.40
C LEU A 65 -9.09 -17.25 0.15
N VAL A 66 -8.56 -17.42 -1.04
CA VAL A 66 -7.63 -18.53 -1.36
C VAL A 66 -6.37 -18.44 -0.50
N LEU A 67 -5.77 -17.25 -0.39
CA LEU A 67 -4.59 -17.06 0.46
C LEU A 67 -4.89 -17.32 1.93
N MET A 68 -6.03 -16.86 2.42
CA MET A 68 -6.49 -17.09 3.80
C MET A 68 -6.68 -18.59 4.09
N GLU A 69 -7.33 -19.33 3.20
CA GLU A 69 -7.53 -20.77 3.38
C GLU A 69 -6.19 -21.53 3.41
N ASN A 70 -5.22 -21.15 2.59
CA ASN A 70 -3.89 -21.73 2.63
C ASN A 70 -3.12 -21.37 3.91
N ALA A 71 -3.20 -20.13 4.38
CA ALA A 71 -2.62 -19.69 5.64
C ALA A 71 -3.23 -20.46 6.84
N LYS A 72 -4.57 -20.59 6.83
CA LYS A 72 -5.31 -21.39 7.81
C LYS A 72 -4.82 -22.83 7.83
N LYS A 73 -4.77 -23.49 6.67
CA LYS A 73 -4.26 -24.87 6.57
C LYS A 73 -2.83 -25.00 7.10
N TRP A 74 -1.95 -24.06 6.78
CA TRP A 74 -0.58 -24.05 7.27
C TRP A 74 -0.51 -23.96 8.81
N LEU A 75 -1.39 -23.15 9.43
CA LEU A 75 -1.52 -23.08 10.89
C LEU A 75 -2.10 -24.37 11.47
N GLU A 76 -3.20 -24.88 10.90
CA GLU A 76 -3.86 -26.12 11.36
C GLU A 76 -2.92 -27.31 11.35
N ASP A 77 -2.15 -27.47 10.28
CA ASP A 77 -1.16 -28.55 10.12
C ASP A 77 -0.02 -28.46 11.17
N SER A 78 0.22 -27.28 11.72
CA SER A 78 1.35 -27.00 12.61
C SER A 78 0.95 -26.92 14.09
N ILE A 79 -0.13 -26.19 14.42
CA ILE A 79 -0.57 -25.91 15.80
C ILE A 79 -1.95 -26.46 16.15
N GLY A 80 -2.59 -27.15 15.20
CA GLY A 80 -3.91 -27.79 15.39
C GLY A 80 -5.08 -26.83 15.23
N ILE A 81 -6.28 -27.43 15.15
CA ILE A 81 -7.53 -26.71 14.82
C ILE A 81 -7.96 -25.74 15.93
N GLU A 82 -7.67 -26.02 17.19
CA GLU A 82 -8.12 -25.16 18.31
C GLU A 82 -7.29 -23.89 18.49
N GLY A 83 -6.08 -23.84 17.93
CA GLY A 83 -5.12 -22.74 18.12
C GLY A 83 -5.17 -21.64 17.05
N PHE A 84 -5.53 -21.98 15.84
CA PHE A 84 -5.29 -21.10 14.69
C PHE A 84 -6.12 -19.81 14.69
N SER A 85 -7.33 -19.79 15.25
CA SER A 85 -8.19 -18.60 15.29
C SER A 85 -7.52 -17.39 15.93
N LYS A 86 -6.65 -17.63 16.92
CA LYS A 86 -5.88 -16.58 17.62
C LYS A 86 -4.77 -15.96 16.78
N HIS A 87 -4.45 -16.58 15.65
CA HIS A 87 -3.42 -16.13 14.71
C HIS A 87 -4.00 -15.38 13.52
N LEU A 88 -5.33 -15.15 13.50
CA LEU A 88 -6.02 -14.45 12.42
C LEU A 88 -6.53 -13.10 12.88
N VAL A 89 -6.22 -12.06 12.13
CA VAL A 89 -6.76 -10.71 12.29
C VAL A 89 -7.49 -10.33 11.01
N GLY A 90 -8.73 -9.85 11.12
CA GLY A 90 -9.54 -9.41 9.99
C GLY A 90 -9.63 -7.88 9.93
N ILE A 91 -9.44 -7.31 8.75
CA ILE A 91 -9.71 -5.89 8.49
C ILE A 91 -10.74 -5.81 7.37
N THR A 92 -11.98 -5.40 7.71
CA THR A 92 -13.11 -5.53 6.78
C THR A 92 -14.26 -4.58 7.09
N GLY A 93 -15.09 -4.29 6.08
CA GLY A 93 -16.42 -3.70 6.23
C GLY A 93 -17.53 -4.74 6.47
N SER A 94 -17.21 -6.06 6.50
CA SER A 94 -18.19 -7.14 6.67
C SER A 94 -17.79 -8.08 7.80
N ARG A 95 -18.04 -7.67 9.06
CA ARG A 95 -17.74 -8.47 10.28
C ARG A 95 -18.35 -9.86 10.23
N GLU A 96 -19.62 -9.96 9.84
CA GLU A 96 -20.33 -11.25 9.75
C GLU A 96 -19.58 -12.26 8.90
N LYS A 97 -19.09 -11.84 7.72
CA LYS A 97 -18.33 -12.75 6.86
C LYS A 97 -16.97 -13.14 7.46
N ALA A 98 -16.29 -12.20 8.11
CA ALA A 98 -15.04 -12.50 8.79
C ALA A 98 -15.21 -13.50 9.94
N THR A 99 -16.28 -13.33 10.74
CA THR A 99 -16.63 -14.28 11.81
C THR A 99 -17.01 -15.66 11.25
N ASN A 100 -17.75 -15.73 10.15
CA ASN A 100 -18.09 -16.98 9.48
C ASN A 100 -16.85 -17.72 8.94
N LEU A 101 -15.75 -17.01 8.71
CA LEU A 101 -14.45 -17.55 8.31
C LEU A 101 -13.50 -17.79 9.52
N VAL A 102 -14.08 -17.91 10.74
CA VAL A 102 -13.37 -18.30 11.97
C VAL A 102 -12.39 -17.26 12.51
N ILE A 103 -12.54 -15.98 12.14
CA ILE A 103 -11.81 -14.89 12.78
C ILE A 103 -12.57 -14.48 14.03
N GLU A 104 -11.88 -14.44 15.17
CA GLU A 104 -12.49 -14.02 16.46
C GLU A 104 -12.99 -12.58 16.35
N GLU A 105 -14.18 -12.30 16.88
CA GLU A 105 -14.82 -10.98 16.75
C GLU A 105 -13.95 -9.86 17.34
N THR A 106 -13.22 -10.14 18.41
CA THR A 106 -12.26 -9.21 19.04
C THR A 106 -11.05 -8.90 18.20
N MET A 107 -10.77 -9.74 17.18
CA MET A 107 -9.65 -9.60 16.26
C MET A 107 -10.09 -9.01 14.90
N ILE A 108 -11.32 -8.48 14.81
CA ILE A 108 -11.84 -7.85 13.60
C ILE A 108 -11.85 -6.33 13.75
N PHE A 109 -11.16 -5.65 12.85
CA PHE A 109 -11.10 -4.19 12.76
C PHE A 109 -11.98 -3.72 11.61
N ASP A 110 -12.81 -2.71 11.87
CA ASP A 110 -13.76 -2.20 10.89
C ASP A 110 -13.09 -1.33 9.83
N LEU A 111 -13.45 -1.60 8.58
CA LEU A 111 -13.12 -0.76 7.43
C LEU A 111 -14.40 -0.08 6.93
N PRO A 112 -14.58 1.22 7.16
CA PRO A 112 -15.80 1.92 6.80
C PRO A 112 -16.09 1.87 5.29
N ASP A 113 -17.37 1.82 4.91
CA ASP A 113 -17.79 1.70 3.50
C ASP A 113 -17.38 2.88 2.62
N TRP A 114 -17.23 4.07 3.21
CA TRP A 114 -16.79 5.27 2.49
C TRP A 114 -15.27 5.27 2.20
N VAL A 115 -14.48 4.40 2.86
CA VAL A 115 -13.04 4.27 2.59
C VAL A 115 -12.84 3.42 1.33
N GLY A 116 -12.26 4.02 0.30
CA GLY A 116 -11.81 3.29 -0.90
C GLY A 116 -10.57 2.45 -0.61
N GLY A 117 -10.45 1.25 -1.21
CA GLY A 117 -9.31 0.34 -0.96
C GLY A 117 -7.95 0.98 -1.14
N ARG A 118 -7.70 1.67 -2.26
CA ARG A 118 -6.43 2.36 -2.57
C ARG A 118 -6.15 3.60 -1.70
N PHE A 119 -7.16 4.08 -0.96
CA PHE A 119 -7.05 5.18 0.00
C PHE A 119 -7.08 4.72 1.45
N SER A 120 -7.05 3.40 1.70
CA SER A 120 -7.31 2.83 3.02
C SER A 120 -6.11 2.85 3.98
N LEU A 121 -4.94 3.32 3.55
CA LEU A 121 -3.74 3.37 4.39
C LEU A 121 -3.94 4.16 5.69
N SER A 122 -4.76 5.22 5.66
CA SER A 122 -5.12 6.04 6.83
C SER A 122 -6.24 5.45 7.70
N SER A 123 -6.67 4.22 7.43
CA SER A 123 -7.71 3.50 8.17
C SER A 123 -7.14 2.28 8.90
N ALA A 124 -8.00 1.40 9.41
CA ALA A 124 -7.60 0.12 9.99
C ALA A 124 -6.69 -0.72 9.07
N ALA A 125 -6.77 -0.55 7.73
CA ALA A 125 -5.87 -1.21 6.79
C ALA A 125 -4.39 -0.80 6.96
N GLY A 126 -4.12 0.34 7.60
CA GLY A 126 -2.78 0.77 7.99
C GLY A 126 -2.21 0.09 9.22
N LEU A 127 -2.94 -0.85 9.87
CA LEU A 127 -2.51 -1.53 11.09
C LEU A 127 -1.10 -2.13 10.96
N VAL A 128 -0.82 -2.83 9.85
CA VAL A 128 0.48 -3.46 9.63
C VAL A 128 1.59 -2.41 9.51
N LEU A 129 1.31 -1.29 8.84
CA LEU A 129 2.24 -0.17 8.77
C LEU A 129 2.48 0.43 10.15
N MET A 130 1.41 0.65 10.93
CA MET A 130 1.53 1.17 12.30
C MET A 130 2.36 0.24 13.19
N ILE A 131 2.21 -1.08 13.07
CA ILE A 131 3.04 -2.06 13.77
C ILE A 131 4.50 -1.94 13.32
N SER A 132 4.75 -1.76 12.02
CA SER A 132 6.08 -1.67 11.43
C SER A 132 6.87 -0.43 11.87
N ILE A 133 6.27 0.75 11.76
CA ILE A 133 6.94 2.03 12.02
C ILE A 133 6.68 2.57 13.43
N GLY A 134 5.68 2.03 14.11
CA GLY A 134 5.21 2.45 15.42
C GLY A 134 4.06 3.45 15.37
N PRO A 135 3.26 3.52 16.45
CA PRO A 135 2.10 4.40 16.50
C PRO A 135 2.46 5.87 16.34
N ASP A 136 3.53 6.35 16.95
CA ASP A 136 3.91 7.77 16.87
C ASP A 136 4.21 8.20 15.44
N GLU A 137 5.02 7.42 14.73
CA GLU A 137 5.33 7.69 13.31
C GLU A 137 4.12 7.52 12.40
N PHE A 138 3.22 6.60 12.73
CA PHE A 138 1.97 6.46 12.01
C PHE A 138 1.05 7.67 12.22
N PHE A 139 0.97 8.21 13.43
CA PHE A 139 0.23 9.45 13.71
C PHE A 139 0.87 10.67 13.03
N HIS A 140 2.20 10.74 12.94
CA HIS A 140 2.87 11.78 12.16
C HIS A 140 2.49 11.70 10.67
N LEU A 141 2.40 10.48 10.10
CA LEU A 141 1.91 10.30 8.73
C LEU A 141 0.47 10.83 8.56
N LEU A 142 -0.42 10.49 9.49
CA LEU A 142 -1.82 10.98 9.46
C LEU A 142 -1.89 12.51 9.59
N SER A 143 -1.07 13.09 10.47
CA SER A 143 -1.00 14.55 10.64
C SER A 143 -0.52 15.25 9.37
N GLY A 144 0.43 14.66 8.63
CA GLY A 144 0.84 15.17 7.33
C GLY A 144 -0.29 15.13 6.28
N MET A 145 -1.11 14.07 6.29
CA MET A 145 -2.29 13.98 5.42
C MET A 145 -3.32 15.07 5.78
N GLU A 146 -3.61 15.25 7.08
CA GLU A 146 -4.53 16.27 7.57
C GLU A 146 -4.05 17.70 7.21
N GLU A 147 -2.74 17.96 7.32
CA GLU A 147 -2.17 19.26 6.94
C GLU A 147 -2.43 19.56 5.45
N ILE A 148 -2.23 18.58 4.57
CA ILE A 148 -2.48 18.76 3.13
C ILE A 148 -3.97 18.92 2.84
N ASP A 149 -4.85 18.18 3.52
CA ASP A 149 -6.30 18.33 3.39
C ASP A 149 -6.73 19.75 3.77
N ASN A 150 -6.26 20.27 4.91
CA ASN A 150 -6.55 21.61 5.38
C ASN A 150 -6.02 22.68 4.41
N LYS A 151 -4.80 22.55 3.92
CA LYS A 151 -4.22 23.46 2.92
C LYS A 151 -5.02 23.45 1.61
N THR A 152 -5.42 22.26 1.15
CA THR A 152 -6.21 22.11 -0.08
C THR A 152 -7.55 22.84 0.02
N LEU A 153 -8.18 22.88 1.20
CA LEU A 153 -9.46 23.53 1.42
C LEU A 153 -9.36 25.02 1.69
N SER A 154 -8.26 25.51 2.26
CA SER A 154 -8.15 26.88 2.79
C SER A 154 -7.25 27.81 1.98
N GLU A 155 -6.29 27.29 1.22
CA GLU A 155 -5.34 28.15 0.51
C GLU A 155 -5.92 28.78 -0.76
N HIS A 156 -5.45 29.97 -1.06
CA HIS A 156 -5.74 30.63 -2.34
C HIS A 156 -5.19 29.81 -3.51
N PHE A 157 -5.85 29.93 -4.67
CA PHE A 157 -5.50 29.24 -5.90
C PHE A 157 -3.99 29.25 -6.21
N GLU A 158 -3.35 30.42 -6.11
CA GLU A 158 -1.95 30.62 -6.49
C GLU A 158 -0.94 29.92 -5.56
N SER A 159 -1.33 29.64 -4.32
CA SER A 159 -0.52 28.94 -3.31
C SER A 159 -0.96 27.50 -3.06
N ASN A 160 -2.09 27.08 -3.63
CA ASN A 160 -2.65 25.74 -3.42
C ASN A 160 -1.90 24.70 -4.27
N GLY A 161 -0.89 24.09 -3.68
CA GLY A 161 -0.02 23.12 -4.35
C GLY A 161 -0.78 21.91 -4.91
N THR A 162 -1.79 21.41 -4.20
CA THR A 162 -2.62 20.28 -4.63
C THR A 162 -3.43 20.63 -5.89
N LEU A 163 -4.04 21.81 -5.90
CA LEU A 163 -4.79 22.29 -7.04
C LEU A 163 -3.89 22.57 -8.25
N LEU A 164 -2.76 23.23 -8.03
CA LEU A 164 -1.78 23.51 -9.10
C LEU A 164 -1.24 22.22 -9.72
N LEU A 165 -0.89 21.23 -8.91
CA LEU A 165 -0.43 19.93 -9.41
C LEU A 165 -1.50 19.23 -10.26
N SER A 166 -2.76 19.27 -9.80
CA SER A 166 -3.90 18.70 -10.54
C SER A 166 -4.12 19.39 -11.88
N LEU A 167 -4.00 20.73 -11.92
CA LEU A 167 -4.12 21.50 -13.15
C LEU A 167 -2.98 21.26 -14.13
N ILE A 168 -1.75 21.07 -13.64
CA ILE A 168 -0.60 20.70 -14.46
C ILE A 168 -0.82 19.30 -15.09
N ASP A 169 -1.36 18.35 -14.34
CA ASP A 169 -1.68 17.02 -14.89
C ASP A 169 -2.75 17.10 -15.98
N ILE A 170 -3.83 17.84 -15.74
CA ILE A 170 -4.87 18.11 -16.75
C ILE A 170 -4.28 18.80 -17.99
N TRP A 171 -3.43 19.81 -17.79
CA TRP A 171 -2.78 20.54 -18.88
C TRP A 171 -1.92 19.59 -19.73
N ASN A 172 -1.05 18.83 -19.09
CA ASN A 172 -0.19 17.89 -19.78
C ASN A 172 -1.00 16.83 -20.55
N ARG A 173 -2.03 16.29 -19.92
CA ARG A 173 -2.82 15.20 -20.50
C ARG A 173 -3.78 15.67 -21.58
N SER A 174 -4.55 16.74 -21.31
CA SER A 174 -5.67 17.13 -22.16
C SER A 174 -5.30 18.18 -23.22
N PHE A 175 -4.31 19.01 -22.96
CA PHE A 175 -3.91 20.08 -23.88
C PHE A 175 -2.61 19.76 -24.62
N LEU A 176 -1.61 19.22 -23.93
CA LEU A 176 -0.33 18.87 -24.56
C LEU A 176 -0.31 17.43 -25.11
N ASN A 177 -1.34 16.65 -24.86
CA ASN A 177 -1.47 15.28 -25.35
C ASN A 177 -0.36 14.33 -24.86
N TYR A 178 0.16 14.52 -23.66
CA TYR A 178 1.12 13.60 -23.06
C TYR A 178 0.40 12.42 -22.41
N PRO A 179 0.44 11.23 -23.02
CA PRO A 179 -0.35 10.10 -22.56
C PRO A 179 0.23 9.37 -21.35
N THR A 180 1.48 9.66 -21.00
CA THR A 180 2.20 8.97 -19.93
C THR A 180 2.91 9.95 -19.01
N MET A 181 3.11 9.52 -17.75
CA MET A 181 3.90 10.23 -16.75
C MET A 181 4.93 9.27 -16.14
N ALA A 182 6.20 9.60 -16.27
CA ALA A 182 7.28 8.86 -15.62
C ALA A 182 7.49 9.35 -14.19
N VAL A 183 7.56 8.43 -13.25
CA VAL A 183 7.89 8.70 -11.84
C VAL A 183 9.22 8.01 -11.52
N VAL A 184 10.25 8.81 -11.27
CA VAL A 184 11.64 8.35 -11.18
C VAL A 184 12.26 8.82 -9.85
N PRO A 185 11.96 8.17 -8.73
CA PRO A 185 12.55 8.52 -7.44
C PRO A 185 14.03 8.13 -7.40
N TYR A 186 14.87 9.01 -6.85
CA TYR A 186 16.31 8.75 -6.63
C TYR A 186 16.57 8.28 -5.19
N SER A 187 15.73 7.35 -4.72
CA SER A 187 15.86 6.69 -3.43
C SER A 187 15.42 5.24 -3.55
N SER A 188 16.26 4.31 -3.12
CA SER A 188 15.92 2.87 -3.11
C SER A 188 14.73 2.56 -2.18
N GLN A 189 14.54 3.35 -1.12
CA GLN A 189 13.39 3.22 -0.22
C GLN A 189 12.06 3.55 -0.91
N MET A 190 12.10 4.28 -2.02
CA MET A 190 10.93 4.65 -2.83
C MET A 190 10.78 3.78 -4.08
N SER A 191 11.40 2.61 -4.14
CA SER A 191 11.33 1.71 -5.31
C SER A 191 9.90 1.30 -5.68
N TYR A 192 9.02 1.15 -4.70
CA TYR A 192 7.60 0.82 -4.92
C TYR A 192 6.70 2.04 -5.13
N PHE A 193 7.22 3.26 -5.04
CA PHE A 193 6.41 4.48 -5.18
C PHE A 193 5.75 4.62 -6.56
N PRO A 194 6.42 4.31 -7.69
CA PRO A 194 5.76 4.30 -9.00
C PRO A 194 4.58 3.32 -9.05
N ALA A 195 4.74 2.10 -8.53
CA ALA A 195 3.67 1.09 -8.49
C ALA A 195 2.50 1.50 -7.58
N TYR A 196 2.78 2.14 -6.44
CA TYR A 196 1.75 2.72 -5.58
C TYR A 196 0.92 3.78 -6.33
N LEU A 197 1.57 4.69 -7.03
CA LEU A 197 0.90 5.73 -7.82
C LEU A 197 0.13 5.15 -9.01
N GLN A 198 0.56 4.03 -9.59
CA GLN A 198 -0.21 3.33 -10.63
C GLN A 198 -1.60 2.99 -10.12
N GLN A 199 -1.71 2.31 -9.01
CA GLN A 199 -3.02 1.97 -8.45
C GLN A 199 -3.78 3.21 -8.00
N LEU A 200 -3.14 4.14 -7.28
CA LEU A 200 -3.77 5.33 -6.74
C LEU A 200 -4.40 6.20 -7.85
N MET A 201 -3.65 6.47 -8.91
CA MET A 201 -4.08 7.37 -9.98
C MET A 201 -4.81 6.66 -11.11
N MET A 202 -4.26 5.56 -11.64
CA MET A 202 -4.84 4.92 -12.82
C MET A 202 -6.17 4.23 -12.52
N GLU A 203 -6.32 3.60 -11.35
CA GLU A 203 -7.61 3.05 -10.92
C GLU A 203 -8.64 4.16 -10.62
N SER A 204 -8.19 5.29 -10.08
CA SER A 204 -9.06 6.44 -9.79
C SER A 204 -9.54 7.13 -11.06
N LEU A 205 -8.63 7.40 -12.00
CA LEU A 205 -8.88 8.16 -13.22
C LEU A 205 -9.29 7.29 -14.42
N GLY A 206 -9.12 5.97 -14.33
CA GLY A 206 -9.51 5.00 -15.36
C GLY A 206 -11.03 4.82 -15.47
N LYS A 207 -11.77 5.92 -15.50
CA LYS A 207 -13.23 5.97 -15.61
C LYS A 207 -13.61 6.66 -16.91
N ASN A 208 -14.54 6.07 -17.64
CA ASN A 208 -15.08 6.61 -18.89
C ASN A 208 -16.51 7.15 -18.75
N ILE A 209 -17.03 7.23 -17.52
CA ILE A 209 -18.39 7.65 -17.22
C ILE A 209 -18.34 8.88 -16.30
N ARG A 210 -19.03 9.92 -16.70
CA ARG A 210 -19.23 11.14 -15.91
C ARG A 210 -20.16 10.89 -14.72
N ARG A 211 -20.19 11.84 -13.78
CA ARG A 211 -21.08 11.81 -12.63
C ARG A 211 -22.57 11.83 -13.01
N ASP A 212 -22.90 12.44 -14.16
CA ASP A 212 -24.23 12.46 -14.78
C ASP A 212 -24.55 11.19 -15.60
N ARG A 213 -23.70 10.15 -15.54
CA ARG A 213 -23.77 8.87 -16.24
C ARG A 213 -23.64 8.95 -17.77
N HIS A 214 -23.24 10.10 -18.32
CA HIS A 214 -22.87 10.19 -19.73
C HIS A 214 -21.44 9.73 -19.95
N GLY A 215 -21.18 9.18 -21.15
CA GLY A 215 -19.83 8.80 -21.56
C GLY A 215 -18.88 10.01 -21.61
N PHE A 216 -17.61 9.77 -21.40
CA PHE A 216 -16.55 10.77 -21.49
C PHE A 216 -15.60 10.39 -22.61
N ASP A 217 -15.54 11.21 -23.65
CA ASP A 217 -14.76 10.90 -24.86
C ASP A 217 -13.25 11.19 -24.72
N ASN A 218 -12.87 11.93 -23.66
CA ASN A 218 -11.49 12.27 -23.41
C ASN A 218 -10.89 11.39 -22.31
N SER A 219 -9.67 10.92 -22.52
CA SER A 219 -8.89 10.25 -21.51
C SER A 219 -8.51 11.23 -20.40
N VAL A 220 -8.92 10.94 -19.16
CA VAL A 220 -8.72 11.82 -17.99
C VAL A 220 -7.47 11.48 -17.17
N GLY A 221 -6.75 10.41 -17.48
CA GLY A 221 -5.57 10.01 -16.72
C GLY A 221 -4.40 9.68 -17.63
N SER A 222 -3.20 9.85 -17.09
CA SER A 222 -1.96 9.43 -17.74
C SER A 222 -1.59 8.01 -17.30
N VAL A 223 -0.91 7.26 -18.17
CA VAL A 223 -0.29 5.99 -17.78
C VAL A 223 0.91 6.31 -16.89
N ILE A 224 0.86 5.86 -15.64
CA ILE A 224 1.97 6.01 -14.69
C ILE A 224 2.94 4.85 -14.86
N TRP A 225 4.23 5.15 -14.96
CA TRP A 225 5.30 4.16 -15.03
C TRP A 225 6.59 4.73 -14.44
N GLY A 226 7.55 3.89 -14.17
CA GLY A 226 8.85 4.33 -13.68
C GLY A 226 9.58 3.26 -12.88
N ALA A 227 10.76 3.64 -12.43
CA ALA A 227 11.63 2.87 -11.56
C ALA A 227 12.53 3.84 -10.80
N THR A 228 13.33 3.35 -9.84
CA THR A 228 14.37 4.17 -9.21
C THR A 228 15.32 4.75 -10.25
N GLY A 229 15.76 5.99 -10.03
CA GLY A 229 16.49 6.78 -11.03
C GLY A 229 17.73 6.08 -11.56
N THR A 230 18.54 5.48 -10.68
CA THR A 230 19.77 4.77 -11.04
C THR A 230 19.50 3.55 -11.92
N GLU A 231 18.51 2.74 -11.57
CA GLU A 231 18.11 1.57 -12.37
C GLU A 231 17.46 2.00 -13.68
N GLY A 232 16.58 3.02 -13.63
CA GLY A 232 15.90 3.59 -14.78
C GLY A 232 16.85 4.13 -15.84
N GLN A 233 18.01 4.69 -15.44
CA GLN A 233 19.02 5.18 -16.39
C GLN A 233 19.48 4.10 -17.35
N HIS A 234 19.67 2.87 -16.89
CA HIS A 234 20.10 1.75 -17.71
C HIS A 234 18.95 1.03 -18.41
N ALA A 235 17.70 1.31 -18.03
CA ALA A 235 16.53 0.65 -18.61
C ALA A 235 15.85 1.47 -19.73
N PHE A 236 15.52 2.74 -19.48
CA PHE A 236 14.66 3.51 -20.38
C PHE A 236 15.14 4.95 -20.68
N PHE A 237 16.17 5.47 -20.01
CA PHE A 237 16.61 6.86 -20.25
C PHE A 237 17.13 7.07 -21.66
N GLN A 238 17.80 6.07 -22.25
CA GLN A 238 18.26 6.17 -23.65
C GLN A 238 17.07 6.38 -24.60
N PHE A 239 15.97 5.67 -24.37
CA PHE A 239 14.75 5.85 -25.15
C PHE A 239 14.18 7.26 -25.00
N LEU A 240 14.11 7.78 -23.76
CA LEU A 240 13.62 9.13 -23.48
C LEU A 240 14.46 10.21 -24.16
N HIS A 241 15.77 10.04 -24.23
CA HIS A 241 16.67 11.00 -24.90
C HIS A 241 16.44 11.10 -26.40
N PHE A 242 16.01 10.01 -27.03
CA PHE A 242 15.80 9.97 -28.49
C PHE A 242 14.34 10.16 -28.91
N LEU A 243 13.40 10.21 -27.97
CA LEU A 243 12.00 10.54 -28.26
C LEU A 243 11.91 11.99 -28.71
N LYS A 244 11.75 12.19 -30.02
CA LYS A 244 11.32 13.47 -30.57
C LYS A 244 9.79 13.54 -30.43
N PHE A 245 9.33 14.17 -29.37
CA PHE A 245 7.92 14.58 -29.28
C PHE A 245 7.68 15.62 -30.39
N ARG A 246 6.87 15.25 -31.39
CA ARG A 246 6.38 16.15 -32.45
C ARG A 246 5.04 16.73 -32.03
#